data_de2bcb9e2f22a8da4cdbd44df03c85cf
#
_entry.id   de2bcb9e2f22a8da4cdbd44df03c85cf
#
_cell.length_a   1.000
_cell.length_b   1.000
_cell.length_c   1.000
_cell.angle_alpha   90.00
_cell.angle_beta   90.00
_cell.angle_gamma   90.00
#
_symmetry.space_group_name_H-M   'P 1'
#
loop_
_entity.id
_entity.type
_entity.pdbx_description
1 polymer ?
#
loop_
_entity_poly.entity_id
_entity_poly.type
_entity_poly.pdbx_seq_one_letter_code
_entity_poly.pdbx_strand_id
1 'polypeptide(L)'
;RKRDAARKVLQDALAAQQAARAQLDQLEDYARETESRWGVKADTAMQPEVMYHHYQFMNRLGHAASIQTGVVGDQAGRVESAQRALLEAELRLTSLRKVVDKRRHDLELQQMRRDQKQTDERAALQYRTASQGPQGQEY
;
A
#
# COMPACT_ATOMS: atom_id res chain seq x y z
N ARG A 1 -10.49 -7.32 0.45
CA ARG A 1 -10.13 -7.76 -0.93
C ARG A 1 -9.37 -6.70 -1.71
N LYS A 2 -9.91 -5.49 -1.81
CA LYS A 2 -9.28 -4.40 -2.57
C LYS A 2 -7.94 -3.99 -1.96
N ARG A 3 -7.86 -3.97 -0.63
CA ARG A 3 -6.60 -3.67 0.07
C ARG A 3 -5.53 -4.72 -0.22
N ASP A 4 -5.89 -5.99 -0.19
CA ASP A 4 -4.93 -7.08 -0.42
C ASP A 4 -4.47 -7.10 -1.87
N ALA A 5 -5.37 -6.83 -2.82
CA ALA A 5 -5.01 -6.67 -4.22
C ALA A 5 -4.08 -5.48 -4.42
N ALA A 6 -4.35 -4.34 -3.76
CA ALA A 6 -3.50 -3.16 -3.83
C ALA A 6 -2.11 -3.40 -3.22
N ARG A 7 -2.02 -4.16 -2.13
CA ARG A 7 -0.74 -4.58 -1.54
C ARG A 7 0.08 -5.41 -2.52
N LYS A 8 -0.56 -6.35 -3.20
CA LYS A 8 0.12 -7.20 -4.17
C LYS A 8 0.65 -6.37 -5.34
N VAL A 9 -0.16 -5.45 -5.86
CA VAL A 9 0.28 -4.55 -6.92
C VAL A 9 1.50 -3.74 -6.47
N LEU A 10 1.49 -3.22 -5.26
CA LEU A 10 2.63 -2.49 -4.70
C LEU A 10 3.87 -3.37 -4.57
N GLN A 11 3.73 -4.60 -4.06
CA GLN A 11 4.85 -5.53 -3.94
C GLN A 11 5.44 -5.86 -5.30
N ASP A 12 4.60 -6.11 -6.31
CA ASP A 12 5.04 -6.39 -7.67
C ASP A 12 5.75 -5.17 -8.28
N ALA A 13 5.24 -3.98 -8.04
CA ALA A 13 5.86 -2.73 -8.52
C ALA A 13 7.22 -2.49 -7.87
N LEU A 14 7.34 -2.73 -6.56
CA LEU A 14 8.61 -2.61 -5.83
C LEU A 14 9.65 -3.62 -6.35
N ALA A 15 9.23 -4.86 -6.60
CA ALA A 15 10.11 -5.89 -7.15
C ALA A 15 10.59 -5.52 -8.56
N ALA A 16 9.69 -5.00 -9.40
CA ALA A 16 10.03 -4.54 -10.74
C ALA A 16 10.99 -3.35 -10.71
N GLN A 17 10.79 -2.41 -9.80
CA GLN A 17 11.68 -1.27 -9.60
C GLN A 17 13.08 -1.74 -9.19
N GLN A 18 13.16 -2.66 -8.25
CA GLN A 18 14.43 -3.19 -7.78
C GLN A 18 15.17 -3.94 -8.89
N ALA A 19 14.46 -4.74 -9.68
CA ALA A 19 15.04 -5.45 -10.82
C ALA A 19 15.56 -4.47 -11.88
N ALA A 20 14.80 -3.41 -12.19
CA ALA A 20 15.21 -2.41 -13.15
C ALA A 20 16.46 -1.65 -12.68
N ARG A 21 16.52 -1.32 -11.39
CA ARG A 21 17.69 -0.65 -10.80
C ARG A 21 18.93 -1.56 -10.80
N ALA A 22 18.74 -2.85 -10.50
CA ALA A 22 19.84 -3.82 -10.55
C ALA A 22 20.42 -3.94 -11.96
N GLN A 23 19.57 -3.92 -12.98
CA GLN A 23 20.02 -3.93 -14.37
C GLN A 23 20.79 -2.66 -14.72
N LEU A 24 20.33 -1.51 -14.27
CA LEU A 24 21.02 -0.23 -14.48
C LEU A 24 22.41 -0.28 -13.80
N ASP A 25 22.47 -0.74 -12.58
CA ASP A 25 23.74 -0.86 -11.83
C ASP A 25 24.72 -1.79 -12.57
N GLN A 26 24.24 -2.89 -13.11
CA GLN A 26 25.06 -3.81 -13.92
C GLN A 26 25.60 -3.12 -15.16
N LEU A 27 24.79 -2.34 -15.86
CA LEU A 27 25.22 -1.62 -17.06
C LEU A 27 26.27 -0.56 -16.70
N GLU A 28 26.07 0.18 -15.62
CA GLU A 28 27.00 1.21 -15.16
C GLU A 28 28.31 0.59 -14.67
N ASP A 29 28.25 -0.51 -13.92
CA ASP A 29 29.43 -1.22 -13.45
C ASP A 29 30.22 -1.79 -14.62
N TYR A 30 29.56 -2.36 -15.60
CA TYR A 30 30.20 -2.89 -16.79
C TYR A 30 30.88 -1.77 -17.60
N ALA A 31 30.21 -0.62 -17.72
CA ALA A 31 30.80 0.54 -18.39
C ALA A 31 32.05 1.03 -17.68
N ARG A 32 31.99 1.17 -16.35
CA ARG A 32 33.15 1.59 -15.55
C ARG A 32 34.29 0.61 -15.63
N GLU A 33 34.00 -0.67 -15.53
CA GLU A 33 34.99 -1.73 -15.61
C GLU A 33 35.67 -1.77 -16.97
N THR A 34 34.90 -1.66 -18.04
CA THR A 34 35.41 -1.61 -19.41
C THR A 34 36.30 -0.37 -19.63
N GLU A 35 35.82 0.80 -19.18
CA GLU A 35 36.55 2.04 -19.29
C GLU A 35 37.88 1.97 -18.52
N SER A 36 37.87 1.41 -17.32
CA SER A 36 39.08 1.20 -16.51
C SER A 36 40.10 0.32 -17.21
N ARG A 37 39.67 -0.78 -17.81
CA ARG A 37 40.55 -1.68 -18.58
C ARG A 37 41.16 -0.99 -19.79
N TRP A 38 40.38 -0.18 -20.49
CA TRP A 38 40.85 0.57 -21.65
C TRP A 38 41.77 1.72 -21.26
N GLY A 39 41.52 2.37 -20.13
CA GLY A 39 42.40 3.40 -19.58
C GLY A 39 43.80 2.88 -19.32
N VAL A 40 43.92 1.64 -18.81
CA VAL A 40 45.21 0.97 -18.61
C VAL A 40 45.86 0.62 -19.95
N LYS A 41 45.08 0.19 -20.94
CA LYS A 41 45.58 -0.18 -22.28
C LYS A 41 45.86 1.04 -23.14
N ALA A 42 45.35 2.21 -22.84
CA ALA A 42 45.61 3.43 -23.58
C ALA A 42 47.07 3.91 -23.49
N ASP A 43 47.81 3.43 -22.46
CA ASP A 43 49.26 3.65 -22.34
C ASP A 43 50.08 2.80 -23.33
N THR A 44 49.44 1.79 -23.97
CA THR A 44 50.05 1.00 -25.03
C THR A 44 49.52 1.47 -26.37
N ALA A 45 50.37 1.55 -27.40
CA ALA A 45 49.98 2.01 -28.73
C ALA A 45 48.86 1.13 -29.30
N MET A 46 47.64 1.67 -29.38
CA MET A 46 46.48 0.99 -29.94
C MET A 46 46.27 1.35 -31.39
N GLN A 47 45.77 0.37 -32.15
CA GLN A 47 45.35 0.61 -33.53
C GLN A 47 44.09 1.49 -33.54
N PRO A 48 43.98 2.46 -34.47
CA PRO A 48 42.81 3.31 -34.56
C PRO A 48 41.49 2.59 -34.72
N GLU A 49 41.47 1.45 -35.38
CA GLU A 49 40.30 0.62 -35.60
C GLU A 49 39.76 0.05 -34.28
N VAL A 50 40.65 -0.38 -33.39
CA VAL A 50 40.29 -0.91 -32.06
C VAL A 50 39.68 0.20 -31.20
N MET A 51 40.28 1.39 -31.23
CA MET A 51 39.77 2.58 -30.54
C MET A 51 38.39 2.94 -31.00
N TYR A 52 38.13 2.88 -32.32
CA TYR A 52 36.82 3.18 -32.90
C TYR A 52 35.76 2.20 -32.44
N HIS A 53 36.06 0.90 -32.44
CA HIS A 53 35.13 -0.11 -31.94
C HIS A 53 34.83 0.05 -30.43
N HIS A 54 35.86 0.38 -29.64
CA HIS A 54 35.67 0.68 -28.23
C HIS A 54 34.75 1.89 -28.04
N TYR A 55 34.97 2.95 -28.80
CA TYR A 55 34.15 4.16 -28.75
C TYR A 55 32.68 3.84 -29.07
N GLN A 56 32.44 3.07 -30.12
CA GLN A 56 31.10 2.65 -30.48
C GLN A 56 30.46 1.78 -29.40
N PHE A 57 31.21 0.86 -28.82
CA PHE A 57 30.73 0.01 -27.75
C PHE A 57 30.35 0.83 -26.53
N MET A 58 31.18 1.79 -26.11
CA MET A 58 30.86 2.67 -24.98
C MET A 58 29.65 3.55 -25.26
N ASN A 59 29.48 4.02 -26.48
CA ASN A 59 28.28 4.76 -26.88
C ASN A 59 27.02 3.90 -26.76
N ARG A 60 27.08 2.66 -27.18
CA ARG A 60 25.96 1.71 -27.04
C ARG A 60 25.63 1.41 -25.60
N LEU A 61 26.64 1.23 -24.76
CA LEU A 61 26.46 1.06 -23.32
C LEU A 61 25.81 2.29 -22.69
N GLY A 62 26.29 3.49 -23.03
CA GLY A 62 25.71 4.74 -22.55
C GLY A 62 24.26 4.90 -22.99
N HIS A 63 23.96 4.52 -24.22
CA HIS A 63 22.58 4.56 -24.73
C HIS A 63 21.70 3.55 -23.98
N ALA A 64 22.17 2.33 -23.78
CA ALA A 64 21.45 1.30 -23.03
C ALA A 64 21.21 1.74 -21.59
N ALA A 65 22.20 2.34 -20.93
CA ALA A 65 22.07 2.87 -19.58
C ALA A 65 21.04 4.02 -19.52
N SER A 66 21.04 4.87 -20.53
CA SER A 66 20.06 5.96 -20.64
C SER A 66 18.62 5.43 -20.76
N ILE A 67 18.42 4.43 -21.61
CA ILE A 67 17.11 3.76 -21.75
C ILE A 67 16.72 3.13 -20.41
N GLN A 68 17.64 2.44 -19.76
CA GLN A 68 17.37 1.77 -18.49
C GLN A 68 17.06 2.79 -17.38
N THR A 69 17.70 3.95 -17.37
CA THR A 69 17.37 5.05 -16.44
C THR A 69 15.91 5.47 -16.62
N GLY A 70 15.44 5.57 -17.86
CA GLY A 70 14.03 5.84 -18.16
C GLY A 70 13.11 4.75 -17.61
N VAL A 71 13.49 3.48 -17.75
CA VAL A 71 12.74 2.35 -17.20
C VAL A 71 12.65 2.42 -15.67
N VAL A 72 13.76 2.74 -15.01
CA VAL A 72 13.79 2.92 -13.54
C VAL A 72 12.83 4.04 -13.13
N GLY A 73 12.84 5.16 -13.86
CA GLY A 73 11.93 6.28 -13.62
C GLY A 73 10.45 5.88 -13.79
N ASP A 74 10.14 5.12 -14.84
CA ASP A 74 8.78 4.63 -15.07
C ASP A 74 8.33 3.69 -13.95
N GLN A 75 9.19 2.80 -13.50
CA GLN A 75 8.89 1.90 -12.39
C GLN A 75 8.70 2.68 -11.08
N ALA A 76 9.46 3.73 -10.84
CA ALA A 76 9.27 4.61 -9.69
C ALA A 76 7.88 5.26 -9.70
N GLY A 77 7.41 5.69 -10.87
CA GLY A 77 6.06 6.22 -11.04
C GLY A 77 4.98 5.18 -10.73
N ARG A 78 5.18 3.94 -11.14
CA ARG A 78 4.25 2.83 -10.85
C ARG A 78 4.20 2.52 -9.35
N VAL A 79 5.34 2.54 -8.68
CA VAL A 79 5.41 2.36 -7.22
C VAL A 79 4.61 3.47 -6.53
N GLU A 80 4.80 4.70 -6.93
CA GLU A 80 4.09 5.84 -6.36
C GLU A 80 2.58 5.73 -6.54
N SER A 81 2.13 5.36 -7.75
CA SER A 81 0.71 5.13 -8.03
C SER A 81 0.14 3.97 -7.20
N ALA A 82 0.91 2.89 -7.05
CA ALA A 82 0.50 1.73 -6.26
C ALA A 82 0.41 2.07 -4.76
N GLN A 83 1.32 2.91 -4.26
CA GLN A 83 1.27 3.41 -2.87
C GLN A 83 0.02 4.24 -2.62
N ARG A 84 -0.34 5.12 -3.55
CA ARG A 84 -1.56 5.93 -3.45
C ARG A 84 -2.81 5.04 -3.47
N ALA A 85 -2.85 4.05 -4.35
CA ALA A 85 -3.97 3.11 -4.44
C ALA A 85 -4.14 2.30 -3.16
N LEU A 86 -3.03 1.86 -2.55
CA LEU A 86 -3.07 1.15 -1.28
C LEU A 86 -3.59 2.04 -0.16
N LEU A 87 -3.08 3.26 -0.06
CA LEU A 87 -3.51 4.24 0.94
C LEU A 87 -5.02 4.49 0.81
N GLU A 88 -5.50 4.70 -0.41
CA GLU A 88 -6.92 4.92 -0.68
C GLU A 88 -7.76 3.71 -0.25
N ALA A 89 -7.32 2.50 -0.57
CA ALA A 89 -8.01 1.27 -0.17
C ALA A 89 -8.05 1.11 1.36
N GLU A 90 -6.96 1.44 2.06
CA GLU A 90 -6.90 1.39 3.52
C GLU A 90 -7.83 2.43 4.16
N LEU A 91 -7.89 3.63 3.61
CA LEU A 91 -8.79 4.68 4.09
C LEU A 91 -10.27 4.27 3.91
N ARG A 92 -10.61 3.67 2.77
CA ARG A 92 -11.96 3.15 2.54
C ARG A 92 -12.32 2.06 3.53
N LEU A 93 -11.40 1.13 3.78
CA LEU A 93 -11.62 0.05 4.74
C LEU A 93 -11.82 0.60 6.15
N THR A 94 -11.01 1.56 6.56
CA THR A 94 -11.13 2.24 7.86
C THR A 94 -12.48 2.95 7.98
N SER A 95 -12.90 3.65 6.93
CA SER A 95 -14.19 4.35 6.90
C SER A 95 -15.36 3.38 7.02
N LEU A 96 -15.30 2.24 6.31
CA LEU A 96 -16.32 1.19 6.39
C LEU A 96 -16.39 0.60 7.79
N ARG A 97 -15.24 0.33 8.42
CA ARG A 97 -15.19 -0.18 9.80
C ARG A 97 -15.85 0.81 10.77
N LYS A 98 -15.58 2.08 10.62
CA LYS A 98 -16.19 3.13 11.46
C LYS A 98 -17.71 3.17 11.29
N VAL A 99 -18.20 3.04 10.06
CA VAL A 99 -19.66 3.00 9.79
C VAL A 99 -20.27 1.77 10.43
N VAL A 100 -19.67 0.60 10.27
CA VAL A 100 -20.15 -0.65 10.86
C VAL A 100 -20.16 -0.55 12.39
N ASP A 101 -19.07 -0.05 12.98
CA ASP A 101 -18.98 0.09 14.43
C ASP A 101 -20.01 1.06 14.96
N LYS A 102 -20.25 2.17 14.25
CA LYS A 102 -21.28 3.13 14.63
C LYS A 102 -22.68 2.51 14.59
N ARG A 103 -23.00 1.77 13.53
CA ARG A 103 -24.30 1.09 13.41
C ARG A 103 -24.49 0.07 14.51
N ARG A 104 -23.43 -0.69 14.83
CA ARG A 104 -23.48 -1.66 15.92
C ARG A 104 -23.73 -0.97 17.26
N HIS A 105 -23.03 0.11 17.50
CA HIS A 105 -23.21 0.91 18.72
C HIS A 105 -24.63 1.47 18.82
N ASP A 106 -25.16 2.01 17.71
CA ASP A 106 -26.53 2.55 17.68
C ASP A 106 -27.56 1.46 17.95
N LEU A 107 -27.37 0.27 17.39
CA LEU A 107 -28.23 -0.88 17.65
C LEU A 107 -28.18 -1.31 19.13
N GLU A 108 -26.99 -1.34 19.71
CA GLU A 108 -26.82 -1.64 21.14
C GLU A 108 -27.54 -0.61 22.03
N LEU A 109 -27.42 0.66 21.70
CA LEU A 109 -28.13 1.74 22.41
C LEU A 109 -29.65 1.59 22.30
N GLN A 110 -30.16 1.29 21.10
CA GLN A 110 -31.58 1.03 20.91
C GLN A 110 -32.06 -0.15 21.74
N GLN A 111 -31.30 -1.23 21.80
CA GLN A 111 -31.62 -2.41 22.58
C GLN A 111 -31.64 -2.07 24.09
N MET A 112 -30.64 -1.34 24.56
CA MET A 112 -30.60 -0.86 25.93
C MET A 112 -31.81 -0.01 26.30
N ARG A 113 -32.22 0.89 25.41
CA ARG A 113 -33.41 1.74 25.62
C ARG A 113 -34.68 0.93 25.67
N ARG A 114 -34.82 -0.09 24.82
CA ARG A 114 -35.96 -1.01 24.85
C ARG A 114 -36.01 -1.79 26.16
N ASP A 115 -34.85 -2.32 26.58
CA ASP A 115 -34.76 -3.07 27.83
C ASP A 115 -35.10 -2.17 29.02
N GLN A 116 -34.60 -0.95 29.02
CA GLN A 116 -34.89 0.04 30.04
C GLN A 116 -36.40 0.34 30.10
N LYS A 117 -36.99 0.56 28.94
CA LYS A 117 -38.44 0.81 28.84
C LYS A 117 -39.27 -0.36 29.37
N GLN A 118 -38.89 -1.59 29.01
CA GLN A 118 -39.56 -2.79 29.51
C GLN A 118 -39.42 -2.91 31.02
N THR A 119 -38.26 -2.64 31.56
CA THR A 119 -38.01 -2.67 32.99
C THR A 119 -38.86 -1.62 33.70
N ASP A 120 -38.94 -0.41 33.17
CA ASP A 120 -39.72 0.67 33.72
C ASP A 120 -41.20 0.34 33.68
N GLU A 121 -41.69 -0.26 32.60
CA GLU A 121 -43.09 -0.71 32.48
C GLU A 121 -43.43 -1.82 33.48
N ARG A 122 -42.54 -2.77 33.68
CA ARG A 122 -42.70 -3.83 34.69
C ARG A 122 -42.72 -3.24 36.11
N ALA A 123 -41.80 -2.31 36.39
CA ALA A 123 -41.78 -1.62 37.66
C ALA A 123 -43.06 -0.85 37.93
N ALA A 124 -43.58 -0.17 36.92
CA ALA A 124 -44.84 0.55 37.01
C ALA A 124 -46.03 -0.38 37.25
N LEU A 125 -46.08 -1.53 36.57
CA LEU A 125 -47.11 -2.55 36.77
C LEU A 125 -47.03 -3.14 38.18
N GLN A 126 -45.83 -3.45 38.66
CA GLN A 126 -45.64 -3.98 40.02
C GLN A 126 -46.07 -2.97 41.08
N TYR A 127 -45.79 -1.68 40.85
CA TYR A 127 -46.18 -0.62 41.73
C TYR A 127 -47.72 -0.48 41.78
N ARG A 128 -48.40 -0.53 40.64
CA ARG A 128 -49.84 -0.51 40.57
C ARG A 128 -50.48 -1.72 41.27
N THR A 129 -49.94 -2.92 41.04
CA THR A 129 -50.44 -4.12 41.68
C THR A 129 -50.23 -4.06 43.18
N ALA A 130 -49.09 -3.58 43.65
CA ALA A 130 -48.83 -3.44 45.06
C ALA A 130 -49.73 -2.41 45.74
N SER A 131 -50.03 -1.28 45.05
CA SER A 131 -50.94 -0.27 45.57
C SER A 131 -52.39 -0.68 45.56
N GLN A 132 -52.80 -1.59 44.67
CA GLN A 132 -54.17 -2.11 44.58
C GLN A 132 -54.40 -3.35 45.47
N GLY A 133 -53.35 -4.12 45.72
CA GLY A 133 -53.44 -5.34 46.53
C GLY A 133 -53.93 -5.13 47.96
N PRO A 134 -53.41 -4.17 48.71
CA PRO A 134 -53.90 -3.91 50.06
C PRO A 134 -55.36 -3.50 50.14
N GLN A 135 -55.83 -2.76 49.13
CA GLN A 135 -57.26 -2.33 49.11
C GLN A 135 -58.22 -3.48 48.85
N GLY A 136 -57.79 -4.51 48.11
CA GLY A 136 -58.62 -5.68 47.87
C GLY A 136 -58.66 -6.65 49.07
N GLN A 137 -57.79 -6.52 50.03
CA GLN A 137 -57.73 -7.34 51.25
C GLN A 137 -58.55 -6.77 52.43
N GLU A 138 -59.00 -5.54 52.35
CA GLU A 138 -59.83 -4.94 53.36
C GLU A 138 -61.31 -5.39 53.34
N TYR A 139 -61.70 -6.19 52.39
CA TYR A 139 -62.96 -6.85 52.34
C TYR A 139 -62.87 -8.28 52.74
#